data_0e0e9e9efa9caedd193d961c24c5ac27
#
_entry.id   0e0e9e9efa9caedd193d961c24c5ac27
#
_cell.length_a   1.000
_cell.length_b   1.000
_cell.length_c   1.000
_cell.angle_alpha   90.00
_cell.angle_beta   90.00
_cell.angle_gamma   90.00
#
_symmetry.space_group_name_H-M   'P 1'
#
loop_
_entity.id
_entity.type
_entity.pdbx_description
1 polymer ?
#
loop_
_entity_poly.entity_id
_entity_poly.type
_entity_poly.pdbx_seq_one_letter_code
_entity_poly.pdbx_strand_id
1 'polypeptide(L)'
;KTPGKDALLASGMEVIPSLYNFLKRLRSEGYDVSGLPATVEEFGKRIHRDGAVMGSYAKGAQEQFLKTAHPIWLSTEQYEQWAHEVLLPEKYQEVTDRYGDAPGNLLVTEDSIAITCLQFGNILLFPQPRPALGDDEFKLVHGMPVAPPHSYLAPYLYMQKGFKADAVIHFGTHGNLEYTPGKNVAQSQADWSDVLIGNLPPET
;
A
#
# COMPACT_ATOMS: atom_id res chain seq x y z
N LYS A 1 19.69 -4.06 9.42
CA LYS A 1 18.31 -4.58 9.47
C LYS A 1 17.89 -4.91 8.05
N THR A 2 17.31 -6.08 7.83
CA THR A 2 16.84 -6.50 6.51
C THR A 2 15.57 -5.71 6.19
N PRO A 3 15.50 -4.98 5.05
CA PRO A 3 14.28 -4.26 4.68
C PRO A 3 13.09 -5.24 4.63
N GLY A 4 11.96 -4.84 5.20
CA GLY A 4 10.72 -5.62 5.14
C GLY A 4 10.45 -6.59 6.29
N LYS A 5 11.42 -6.90 7.16
CA LYS A 5 11.14 -7.76 8.32
C LYS A 5 10.26 -7.08 9.38
N ASP A 6 10.43 -5.77 9.57
CA ASP A 6 9.73 -5.05 10.63
C ASP A 6 8.24 -4.79 10.29
N ALA A 7 7.88 -4.75 9.02
CA ALA A 7 6.49 -4.57 8.56
C ALA A 7 5.59 -5.81 8.78
N LEU A 8 6.20 -6.96 9.07
CA LEU A 8 5.49 -8.23 9.30
C LEU A 8 5.48 -8.62 10.78
N LEU A 9 5.97 -7.76 11.66
CA LEU A 9 5.98 -7.96 13.10
C LEU A 9 4.94 -7.04 13.75
N ALA A 10 3.75 -7.56 13.89
CA ALA A 10 2.74 -6.93 14.74
C ALA A 10 2.90 -7.46 16.17
N SER A 11 2.93 -6.60 17.17
CA SER A 11 3.14 -6.92 18.60
C SER A 11 2.35 -8.15 19.05
N GLY A 12 3.00 -9.31 19.14
CA GLY A 12 2.38 -10.58 19.54
C GLY A 12 1.55 -11.30 18.47
N MET A 13 1.45 -10.75 17.25
CA MET A 13 0.72 -11.37 16.13
C MET A 13 1.71 -11.98 15.13
N GLU A 14 1.55 -13.26 14.84
CA GLU A 14 2.24 -13.92 13.74
C GLU A 14 1.51 -13.63 12.42
N VAL A 15 1.86 -12.53 11.76
CA VAL A 15 1.13 -12.00 10.60
C VAL A 15 1.02 -13.02 9.47
N ILE A 16 2.13 -13.64 9.06
CA ILE A 16 2.14 -14.58 7.92
C ILE A 16 1.25 -15.82 8.17
N PRO A 17 1.40 -16.56 9.28
CA PRO A 17 0.51 -17.70 9.56
C PRO A 17 -0.95 -17.29 9.74
N SER A 18 -1.21 -16.17 10.41
CA SER A 18 -2.58 -15.67 10.63
C SER A 18 -3.25 -15.29 9.32
N LEU A 19 -2.56 -14.55 8.45
CA LEU A 19 -3.07 -14.16 7.13
C LEU A 19 -3.28 -15.38 6.23
N TYR A 20 -2.37 -16.35 6.25
CA TYR A 20 -2.51 -17.61 5.51
C TYR A 20 -3.77 -18.38 5.93
N ASN A 21 -4.00 -18.49 7.24
CA ASN A 21 -5.19 -19.15 7.78
C ASN A 21 -6.48 -18.40 7.44
N PHE A 22 -6.43 -17.07 7.45
CA PHE A 22 -7.54 -16.21 7.03
C PHE A 22 -7.88 -16.46 5.54
N LEU A 23 -6.90 -16.49 4.65
CA LEU A 23 -7.12 -16.79 3.24
C LEU A 23 -7.69 -18.20 3.01
N LYS A 24 -7.22 -19.19 3.78
CA LYS A 24 -7.82 -20.54 3.75
C LYS A 24 -9.28 -20.52 4.19
N ARG A 25 -9.60 -19.71 5.20
CA ARG A 25 -10.99 -19.57 5.66
C ARG A 25 -11.85 -18.92 4.58
N LEU A 26 -11.40 -17.84 3.94
CA LEU A 26 -12.10 -17.23 2.83
C LEU A 26 -12.39 -18.24 1.71
N ARG A 27 -11.41 -19.08 1.35
CA ARG A 27 -11.60 -20.16 0.38
C ARG A 27 -12.71 -21.14 0.83
N SER A 28 -12.76 -21.51 2.11
CA SER A 28 -13.80 -22.41 2.63
C SER A 28 -15.19 -21.79 2.64
N GLU A 29 -15.28 -20.46 2.65
CA GLU A 29 -16.53 -19.69 2.54
C GLU A 29 -16.93 -19.38 1.09
N GLY A 30 -16.18 -19.92 0.10
CA GLY A 30 -16.53 -19.81 -1.32
C GLY A 30 -15.89 -18.65 -2.07
N TYR A 31 -15.00 -17.88 -1.43
CA TYR A 31 -14.24 -16.86 -2.14
C TYR A 31 -13.20 -17.49 -3.07
N ASP A 32 -12.99 -16.88 -4.23
CA ASP A 32 -11.88 -17.27 -5.10
C ASP A 32 -10.55 -16.81 -4.50
N VAL A 33 -9.76 -17.79 -4.07
CA VAL A 33 -8.40 -17.61 -3.55
C VAL A 33 -7.45 -18.49 -4.37
N SER A 34 -7.64 -18.52 -5.69
CA SER A 34 -6.80 -19.30 -6.60
C SER A 34 -5.36 -18.81 -6.57
N GLY A 35 -4.40 -19.73 -6.71
CA GLY A 35 -2.98 -19.42 -6.64
C GLY A 35 -2.40 -19.32 -5.23
N LEU A 36 -3.21 -19.45 -4.16
CA LEU A 36 -2.67 -19.54 -2.80
C LEU A 36 -1.78 -20.79 -2.67
N PRO A 37 -0.52 -20.64 -2.21
CA PRO A 37 0.39 -21.76 -2.01
C PRO A 37 -0.16 -22.85 -1.09
N ALA A 38 0.35 -24.08 -1.26
CA ALA A 38 -0.08 -25.21 -0.46
C ALA A 38 0.39 -25.13 1.01
N THR A 39 1.49 -24.43 1.26
CA THR A 39 2.09 -24.29 2.60
C THR A 39 2.28 -22.85 3.01
N VAL A 40 2.29 -22.60 4.33
CA VAL A 40 2.55 -21.29 4.90
C VAL A 40 3.98 -20.81 4.62
N GLU A 41 4.93 -21.72 4.54
CA GLU A 41 6.33 -21.42 4.24
C GLU A 41 6.49 -20.86 2.82
N GLU A 42 5.82 -21.46 1.84
CA GLU A 42 5.82 -20.95 0.46
C GLU A 42 5.09 -19.61 0.36
N PHE A 43 3.98 -19.47 1.05
CA PHE A 43 3.26 -18.20 1.16
C PHE A 43 4.16 -17.10 1.75
N GLY A 44 4.87 -17.39 2.84
CA GLY A 44 5.82 -16.47 3.45
C GLY A 44 6.94 -16.06 2.49
N LYS A 45 7.50 -17.00 1.70
CA LYS A 45 8.50 -16.68 0.68
C LYS A 45 7.96 -15.74 -0.39
N ARG A 46 6.71 -15.93 -0.84
CA ARG A 46 6.08 -15.00 -1.80
C ARG A 46 5.88 -13.62 -1.20
N ILE A 47 5.38 -13.51 0.05
CA ILE A 47 5.23 -12.22 0.72
C ILE A 47 6.57 -11.49 0.81
N HIS A 48 7.65 -12.18 1.21
CA HIS A 48 8.97 -11.55 1.30
C HIS A 48 9.53 -11.10 -0.04
N ARG A 49 9.22 -11.81 -1.12
CA ARG A 49 9.68 -11.47 -2.47
C ARG A 49 8.88 -10.33 -3.09
N ASP A 50 7.54 -10.42 -3.05
CA ASP A 50 6.64 -9.57 -3.85
C ASP A 50 5.94 -8.49 -3.01
N GLY A 51 5.80 -8.71 -1.70
CA GLY A 51 5.09 -7.83 -0.76
C GLY A 51 6.02 -7.04 0.17
N ALA A 52 7.24 -6.71 -0.24
CA ALA A 52 8.14 -5.96 0.62
C ALA A 52 7.78 -4.46 0.66
N VAL A 53 7.85 -3.87 1.86
CA VAL A 53 7.79 -2.42 2.03
C VAL A 53 9.19 -1.84 1.86
N MET A 54 9.33 -0.92 0.91
CA MET A 54 10.60 -0.27 0.61
C MET A 54 10.65 1.14 1.20
N GLY A 55 11.77 1.48 1.83
CA GLY A 55 12.08 2.82 2.32
C GLY A 55 13.04 3.56 1.40
N SER A 56 13.04 4.88 1.48
CA SER A 56 13.85 5.77 0.63
C SER A 56 15.37 5.75 0.90
N TYR A 57 15.81 5.17 2.01
CA TYR A 57 17.21 5.21 2.46
C TYR A 57 18.09 4.06 1.99
N ALA A 58 17.55 3.11 1.25
CA ALA A 58 18.30 1.96 0.74
C ALA A 58 18.65 2.15 -0.74
N LYS A 59 19.65 3.01 -1.06
CA LYS A 59 20.16 3.16 -2.43
C LYS A 59 20.53 1.79 -3.01
N GLY A 60 20.04 1.50 -4.21
CA GLY A 60 20.24 0.22 -4.89
C GLY A 60 19.33 -0.92 -4.43
N ALA A 61 18.73 -0.86 -3.24
CA ALA A 61 17.80 -1.90 -2.79
C ALA A 61 16.51 -1.91 -3.61
N GLN A 62 16.03 -0.76 -4.06
CA GLN A 62 14.89 -0.63 -4.95
C GLN A 62 15.14 -1.33 -6.29
N GLU A 63 16.24 -1.06 -6.95
CA GLU A 63 16.58 -1.70 -8.23
C GLU A 63 16.72 -3.22 -8.08
N GLN A 64 17.37 -3.65 -7.00
CA GLN A 64 17.52 -5.08 -6.70
C GLN A 64 16.17 -5.74 -6.43
N PHE A 65 15.29 -5.08 -5.69
CA PHE A 65 13.95 -5.55 -5.42
C PHE A 65 13.12 -5.67 -6.71
N LEU A 66 13.11 -4.64 -7.55
CA LEU A 66 12.35 -4.62 -8.80
C LEU A 66 12.83 -5.67 -9.83
N LYS A 67 14.08 -6.15 -9.71
CA LYS A 67 14.59 -7.25 -10.53
C LYS A 67 14.02 -8.63 -10.16
N THR A 68 13.58 -8.81 -8.92
CA THR A 68 13.16 -10.12 -8.38
C THR A 68 11.69 -10.19 -8.01
N ALA A 69 11.08 -9.06 -7.70
CA ALA A 69 9.66 -8.95 -7.39
C ALA A 69 8.79 -8.96 -8.66
N HIS A 70 7.52 -9.26 -8.48
CA HIS A 70 6.50 -9.23 -9.55
C HIS A 70 5.45 -8.18 -9.21
N PRO A 71 5.80 -6.87 -9.23
CA PRO A 71 4.84 -5.82 -8.92
C PRO A 71 3.81 -5.66 -10.02
N ILE A 72 2.68 -5.07 -9.69
CA ILE A 72 1.80 -4.50 -10.69
C ILE A 72 2.40 -3.17 -11.11
N TRP A 73 2.55 -2.98 -12.41
CA TRP A 73 3.03 -1.73 -12.99
C TRP A 73 1.85 -0.84 -13.35
N LEU A 74 1.74 0.30 -12.69
CA LEU A 74 0.76 1.34 -12.99
C LEU A 74 1.46 2.45 -13.78
N SER A 75 1.02 2.68 -15.02
CA SER A 75 1.60 3.77 -15.82
C SER A 75 1.36 5.13 -15.16
N THR A 76 2.30 6.06 -15.33
CA THR A 76 2.17 7.43 -14.83
C THR A 76 0.90 8.09 -15.32
N GLU A 77 0.59 7.93 -16.63
CA GLU A 77 -0.63 8.47 -17.22
C GLU A 77 -1.90 7.95 -16.52
N GLN A 78 -1.98 6.64 -16.31
CA GLN A 78 -3.14 6.04 -15.64
C GLN A 78 -3.22 6.44 -14.15
N TYR A 79 -2.07 6.55 -13.49
CA TYR A 79 -2.00 7.03 -12.12
C TYR A 79 -2.51 8.47 -12.01
N GLU A 80 -2.05 9.37 -12.86
CA GLU A 80 -2.48 10.77 -12.87
C GLU A 80 -3.97 10.90 -13.17
N GLN A 81 -4.47 10.16 -14.17
CA GLN A 81 -5.91 10.12 -14.45
C GLN A 81 -6.71 9.75 -13.20
N TRP A 82 -6.35 8.65 -12.51
CA TRP A 82 -7.06 8.23 -11.30
C TRP A 82 -6.87 9.19 -10.14
N ALA A 83 -5.68 9.75 -9.98
CA ALA A 83 -5.42 10.75 -8.96
C ALA A 83 -6.32 11.98 -9.13
N HIS A 84 -6.45 12.50 -10.35
CA HIS A 84 -7.35 13.62 -10.64
C HIS A 84 -8.84 13.28 -10.53
N GLU A 85 -9.22 12.02 -10.72
CA GLU A 85 -10.61 11.59 -10.50
C GLU A 85 -10.98 11.46 -9.02
N VAL A 86 -10.02 11.10 -8.16
CA VAL A 86 -10.26 10.74 -6.76
C VAL A 86 -9.90 11.87 -5.81
N LEU A 87 -8.79 12.55 -6.07
CA LEU A 87 -8.28 13.61 -5.19
C LEU A 87 -8.89 14.98 -5.54
N LEU A 88 -9.14 15.77 -4.52
CA LEU A 88 -9.37 17.20 -4.74
C LEU A 88 -8.10 17.84 -5.35
N PRO A 89 -8.24 18.85 -6.24
CA PRO A 89 -7.08 19.47 -6.90
C PRO A 89 -6.01 19.97 -5.93
N GLU A 90 -6.42 20.56 -4.81
CA GLU A 90 -5.52 21.02 -3.76
C GLU A 90 -4.76 19.87 -3.08
N LYS A 91 -5.37 18.68 -2.95
CA LYS A 91 -4.70 17.49 -2.41
C LYS A 91 -3.64 16.96 -3.35
N TYR A 92 -3.92 16.91 -4.65
CA TYR A 92 -2.91 16.53 -5.62
C TYR A 92 -1.75 17.54 -5.66
N GLN A 93 -2.05 18.83 -5.53
CA GLN A 93 -1.04 19.88 -5.43
C GLN A 93 -0.15 19.74 -4.19
N GLU A 94 -0.72 19.38 -3.02
CA GLU A 94 0.07 19.08 -1.81
C GLU A 94 1.13 17.98 -2.07
N VAL A 95 0.77 16.96 -2.87
CA VAL A 95 1.69 15.86 -3.24
C VAL A 95 2.79 16.35 -4.16
N THR A 96 2.43 17.06 -5.24
CA THR A 96 3.39 17.54 -6.25
C THR A 96 4.33 18.59 -5.68
N ASP A 97 3.84 19.50 -4.83
CA ASP A 97 4.67 20.49 -4.14
C ASP A 97 5.71 19.83 -3.23
N ARG A 98 5.39 18.65 -2.68
CA ARG A 98 6.27 17.95 -1.75
C ARG A 98 7.22 16.98 -2.42
N TYR A 99 6.75 16.22 -3.39
CA TYR A 99 7.48 15.09 -3.98
C TYR A 99 7.79 15.25 -5.47
N GLY A 100 7.42 16.39 -6.06
CA GLY A 100 7.53 16.63 -7.50
C GLY A 100 6.40 15.98 -8.28
N ASP A 101 6.50 16.06 -9.60
CA ASP A 101 5.51 15.46 -10.51
C ASP A 101 5.53 13.93 -10.42
N ALA A 102 4.42 13.29 -10.81
CA ALA A 102 4.35 11.85 -10.93
C ALA A 102 5.37 11.33 -11.99
N PRO A 103 5.92 10.16 -11.81
CA PRO A 103 5.62 9.15 -10.79
C PRO A 103 6.38 9.34 -9.46
N GLY A 104 7.15 10.39 -9.27
CA GLY A 104 8.02 10.60 -8.13
C GLY A 104 9.33 9.81 -8.25
N ASN A 105 9.88 9.33 -7.12
CA ASN A 105 11.22 8.72 -7.09
C ASN A 105 11.34 7.41 -6.32
N LEU A 106 10.24 6.85 -5.81
CA LEU A 106 10.23 5.60 -5.05
C LEU A 106 9.38 4.53 -5.74
N LEU A 107 9.98 3.36 -5.96
CA LEU A 107 9.36 2.22 -6.64
C LEU A 107 8.86 2.57 -8.05
N VAL A 108 9.69 3.27 -8.80
CA VAL A 108 9.33 3.81 -10.12
C VAL A 108 10.31 3.35 -11.19
N THR A 109 9.80 3.32 -12.42
CA THR A 109 10.59 3.41 -13.66
C THR A 109 10.40 4.81 -14.26
N GLU A 110 10.88 5.02 -15.48
CA GLU A 110 10.74 6.30 -16.16
C GLU A 110 9.26 6.72 -16.35
N ASP A 111 8.37 5.75 -16.53
CA ASP A 111 6.97 5.96 -16.91
C ASP A 111 5.93 5.22 -16.06
N SER A 112 6.35 4.56 -14.98
CA SER A 112 5.45 3.69 -14.20
C SER A 112 5.80 3.63 -12.72
N ILE A 113 4.79 3.37 -11.89
CA ILE A 113 4.92 3.10 -10.45
C ILE A 113 4.72 1.61 -10.21
N ALA A 114 5.63 0.99 -9.45
CA ALA A 114 5.52 -0.39 -9.03
C ALA A 114 4.64 -0.52 -7.77
N ILE A 115 3.56 -1.25 -7.87
CA ILE A 115 2.72 -1.61 -6.73
C ILE A 115 3.13 -3.00 -6.24
N THR A 116 3.74 -3.06 -5.06
CA THR A 116 4.16 -4.31 -4.43
C THR A 116 2.93 -5.01 -3.85
N CYS A 117 2.57 -6.15 -4.41
CA CYS A 117 1.35 -6.86 -4.00
C CYS A 117 1.41 -8.34 -4.38
N LEU A 118 0.48 -9.11 -3.84
CA LEU A 118 0.18 -10.48 -4.25
C LEU A 118 -1.32 -10.59 -4.53
N GLN A 119 -1.66 -11.24 -5.62
CA GLN A 119 -3.05 -11.53 -5.94
C GLN A 119 -3.31 -13.04 -5.88
N PHE A 120 -4.40 -13.40 -5.22
CA PHE A 120 -4.91 -14.77 -5.12
C PHE A 120 -6.38 -14.76 -5.52
N GLY A 121 -6.67 -15.12 -6.77
CA GLY A 121 -8.03 -15.00 -7.31
C GLY A 121 -8.59 -13.58 -7.15
N ASN A 122 -9.67 -13.44 -6.39
CA ASN A 122 -10.32 -12.16 -6.11
C ASN A 122 -9.82 -11.46 -4.84
N ILE A 123 -8.69 -11.89 -4.29
CA ILE A 123 -8.06 -11.26 -3.12
C ILE A 123 -6.76 -10.59 -3.53
N LEU A 124 -6.64 -9.30 -3.27
CA LEU A 124 -5.41 -8.53 -3.44
C LEU A 124 -4.80 -8.25 -2.06
N LEU A 125 -3.56 -8.68 -1.88
CA LEU A 125 -2.76 -8.36 -0.69
C LEU A 125 -1.70 -7.36 -1.08
N PHE A 126 -1.64 -6.23 -0.40
CA PHE A 126 -0.47 -5.36 -0.47
C PHE A 126 -0.05 -4.93 0.94
N PRO A 127 1.26 -4.85 1.19
CA PRO A 127 1.73 -4.29 2.44
C PRO A 127 1.37 -2.82 2.47
N GLN A 128 0.95 -2.33 3.62
CA GLN A 128 0.68 -0.90 3.75
C GLN A 128 1.97 -0.13 3.47
N PRO A 129 2.02 0.73 2.44
CA PRO A 129 3.23 1.47 2.10
C PRO A 129 3.58 2.48 3.20
N ARG A 130 4.73 3.14 3.07
CA ARG A 130 5.12 4.18 4.02
C ARG A 130 4.41 5.49 3.69
N PRO A 131 3.73 6.12 4.68
CA PRO A 131 2.92 7.31 4.45
C PRO A 131 3.77 8.57 4.25
N ALA A 132 5.08 8.49 4.46
CA ALA A 132 6.04 9.55 4.23
C ALA A 132 7.44 8.97 3.93
N LEU A 133 8.36 9.79 3.47
CA LEU A 133 9.71 9.41 3.07
C LEU A 133 10.77 10.15 3.88
N GLY A 134 11.83 9.43 4.28
CA GLY A 134 12.96 10.01 4.98
C GLY A 134 12.58 10.71 6.29
N ASP A 135 13.02 11.94 6.47
CA ASP A 135 12.76 12.73 7.68
C ASP A 135 11.26 13.08 7.88
N ASP A 136 10.46 12.96 6.84
CA ASP A 136 9.03 13.24 6.89
C ASP A 136 8.26 12.17 7.66
N GLU A 137 8.77 10.94 7.74
CA GLU A 137 8.19 9.90 8.61
C GLU A 137 8.20 10.35 10.08
N PHE A 138 9.31 10.95 10.53
CA PHE A 138 9.39 11.50 11.88
C PHE A 138 8.40 12.64 12.10
N LYS A 139 8.29 13.56 11.14
CA LYS A 139 7.34 14.68 11.21
C LYS A 139 5.90 14.18 11.32
N LEU A 140 5.53 13.20 10.49
CA LEU A 140 4.20 12.63 10.47
C LEU A 140 3.80 12.00 11.81
N VAL A 141 4.70 11.19 12.39
CA VAL A 141 4.49 10.57 13.72
C VAL A 141 4.35 11.61 14.83
N HIS A 142 4.94 12.81 14.66
CA HIS A 142 4.83 13.93 15.59
C HIS A 142 3.69 14.90 15.26
N GLY A 143 2.73 14.49 14.42
CA GLY A 143 1.52 15.25 14.14
C GLY A 143 1.70 16.42 13.18
N MET A 144 2.82 16.49 12.46
CA MET A 144 2.97 17.49 11.40
C MET A 144 2.24 17.05 10.14
N PRO A 145 1.45 17.91 9.50
CA PRO A 145 0.74 17.56 8.27
C PRO A 145 1.76 17.41 7.11
N VAL A 146 1.92 16.19 6.63
CA VAL A 146 2.76 15.87 5.46
C VAL A 146 1.94 15.04 4.50
N ALA A 147 1.78 15.51 3.27
CA ALA A 147 1.07 14.76 2.22
C ALA A 147 1.74 13.41 1.99
N PRO A 148 1.00 12.34 1.71
CA PRO A 148 1.58 11.05 1.35
C PRO A 148 2.22 11.09 -0.05
N PRO A 149 3.31 10.32 -0.30
CA PRO A 149 3.96 10.30 -1.60
C PRO A 149 3.17 9.52 -2.67
N HIS A 150 3.51 9.71 -3.95
CA HIS A 150 2.89 8.98 -5.07
C HIS A 150 2.89 7.47 -4.87
N SER A 151 3.99 6.91 -4.36
CA SER A 151 4.12 5.47 -4.07
C SER A 151 3.20 4.97 -2.95
N TYR A 152 2.70 5.87 -2.09
CA TYR A 152 1.67 5.56 -1.10
C TYR A 152 0.27 5.60 -1.71
N LEU A 153 0.01 6.57 -2.58
CA LEU A 153 -1.29 6.75 -3.22
C LEU A 153 -1.59 5.65 -4.25
N ALA A 154 -0.58 5.24 -5.02
CA ALA A 154 -0.75 4.31 -6.14
C ALA A 154 -1.46 2.99 -5.76
N PRO A 155 -1.11 2.27 -4.68
CA PRO A 155 -1.82 1.05 -4.27
C PRO A 155 -3.29 1.29 -3.93
N TYR A 156 -3.61 2.40 -3.26
CA TYR A 156 -4.99 2.73 -2.91
C TYR A 156 -5.82 3.12 -4.13
N LEU A 157 -5.26 3.88 -5.06
CA LEU A 157 -5.92 4.19 -6.32
C LEU A 157 -6.12 2.93 -7.17
N TYR A 158 -5.13 2.04 -7.21
CA TYR A 158 -5.27 0.76 -7.88
C TYR A 158 -6.35 -0.11 -7.23
N MET A 159 -6.42 -0.17 -5.92
CA MET A 159 -7.45 -0.89 -5.18
C MET A 159 -8.85 -0.42 -5.58
N GLN A 160 -9.06 0.90 -5.66
CA GLN A 160 -10.36 1.49 -6.02
C GLN A 160 -10.69 1.38 -7.50
N LYS A 161 -9.76 1.71 -8.40
CA LYS A 161 -10.01 1.92 -9.82
C LYS A 161 -9.57 0.75 -10.71
N GLY A 162 -8.45 0.13 -10.39
CA GLY A 162 -7.87 -0.97 -11.17
C GLY A 162 -8.40 -2.33 -10.75
N PHE A 163 -8.22 -2.69 -9.49
CA PHE A 163 -8.72 -3.95 -8.92
C PHE A 163 -10.23 -3.91 -8.68
N LYS A 164 -10.79 -2.73 -8.38
CA LYS A 164 -12.21 -2.51 -8.08
C LYS A 164 -12.70 -3.38 -6.92
N ALA A 165 -11.99 -3.26 -5.80
CA ALA A 165 -12.32 -4.01 -4.59
C ALA A 165 -13.73 -3.68 -4.08
N ASP A 166 -14.44 -4.69 -3.58
CA ASP A 166 -15.74 -4.52 -2.93
C ASP A 166 -15.61 -4.16 -1.45
N ALA A 167 -14.48 -4.54 -0.82
CA ALA A 167 -14.18 -4.24 0.58
C ALA A 167 -12.67 -4.18 0.79
N VAL A 168 -12.23 -3.50 1.85
CA VAL A 168 -10.84 -3.46 2.30
C VAL A 168 -10.73 -3.93 3.74
N ILE A 169 -9.75 -4.80 4.01
CA ILE A 169 -9.46 -5.31 5.36
C ILE A 169 -8.06 -4.86 5.75
N HIS A 170 -7.97 -4.07 6.82
CA HIS A 170 -6.70 -3.74 7.44
C HIS A 170 -6.29 -4.88 8.37
N PHE A 171 -5.26 -5.64 7.96
CA PHE A 171 -4.81 -6.83 8.66
C PHE A 171 -3.49 -6.56 9.40
N GLY A 172 -3.57 -6.35 10.71
CA GLY A 172 -2.41 -6.06 11.56
C GLY A 172 -2.81 -5.58 12.95
N THR A 173 -1.83 -5.26 13.80
CA THR A 173 -2.06 -4.70 15.13
C THR A 173 -2.33 -3.19 15.06
N HIS A 174 -1.62 -2.51 14.17
CA HIS A 174 -1.73 -1.08 13.86
C HIS A 174 -1.54 -0.89 12.37
N GLY A 175 -2.13 0.19 11.84
CA GLY A 175 -1.88 0.69 10.50
C GLY A 175 -1.17 2.04 10.54
N ASN A 176 -0.91 2.61 9.39
CA ASN A 176 -0.39 3.98 9.29
C ASN A 176 -1.33 4.93 8.53
N LEU A 177 -2.50 4.45 8.17
CA LEU A 177 -3.53 5.30 7.56
C LEU A 177 -3.99 6.41 8.52
N GLU A 178 -4.07 6.09 9.81
CA GLU A 178 -4.41 7.00 10.89
C GLU A 178 -3.39 8.14 11.11
N TYR A 179 -2.14 7.95 10.63
CA TYR A 179 -1.11 8.99 10.68
C TYR A 179 -1.15 9.94 9.48
N THR A 180 -1.96 9.63 8.46
CA THR A 180 -2.12 10.55 7.34
C THR A 180 -2.82 11.83 7.79
N PRO A 181 -2.44 13.01 7.26
CA PRO A 181 -3.02 14.27 7.70
C PRO A 181 -4.52 14.34 7.49
N GLY A 182 -5.23 14.87 8.46
CA GLY A 182 -6.68 15.05 8.41
C GLY A 182 -7.32 15.01 9.78
N LYS A 183 -8.64 14.98 9.81
CA LYS A 183 -9.43 14.87 11.03
C LYS A 183 -9.48 13.42 11.51
N ASN A 184 -9.44 13.22 12.82
CA ASN A 184 -9.60 11.89 13.41
C ASN A 184 -11.06 11.43 13.43
N VAL A 185 -12.01 12.34 13.34
CA VAL A 185 -13.46 12.09 13.36
C VAL A 185 -14.17 13.01 12.37
N ALA A 186 -15.33 12.59 11.89
CA ALA A 186 -16.11 13.33 10.89
C ALA A 186 -15.28 13.68 9.64
N GLN A 187 -14.62 12.69 9.09
CA GLN A 187 -13.76 12.80 7.92
C GLN A 187 -14.56 13.18 6.67
N SER A 188 -13.88 13.73 5.70
CA SER A 188 -14.43 14.19 4.43
C SER A 188 -13.38 13.99 3.33
N GLN A 189 -13.73 14.24 2.08
CA GLN A 189 -12.80 14.19 0.93
C GLN A 189 -11.56 15.11 1.06
N ALA A 190 -11.54 16.01 2.06
CA ALA A 190 -10.35 16.79 2.40
C ALA A 190 -9.36 16.05 3.30
N ASP A 191 -9.72 14.87 3.81
CA ASP A 191 -8.92 14.07 4.72
C ASP A 191 -8.31 12.87 3.99
N TRP A 192 -7.01 12.65 4.12
CA TRP A 192 -6.30 11.63 3.37
C TRP A 192 -6.83 10.21 3.61
N SER A 193 -7.16 9.88 4.86
CA SER A 193 -7.69 8.55 5.20
C SER A 193 -9.03 8.26 4.51
N ASP A 194 -9.91 9.25 4.42
CA ASP A 194 -11.21 9.13 3.74
C ASP A 194 -11.02 8.93 2.22
N VAL A 195 -10.22 9.77 1.60
CA VAL A 195 -9.94 9.71 0.16
C VAL A 195 -9.29 8.39 -0.25
N LEU A 196 -8.35 7.88 0.56
CA LEU A 196 -7.62 6.66 0.26
C LEU A 196 -8.48 5.40 0.34
N ILE A 197 -9.41 5.36 1.27
CA ILE A 197 -10.40 4.27 1.36
C ILE A 197 -11.52 4.47 0.34
N GLY A 198 -11.92 5.72 0.10
CA GLY A 198 -13.03 6.06 -0.79
C GLY A 198 -14.36 5.51 -0.26
N ASN A 199 -15.18 4.99 -1.16
CA ASN A 199 -16.50 4.45 -0.82
C ASN A 199 -16.47 2.95 -0.44
N LEU A 200 -15.29 2.38 -0.17
CA LEU A 200 -15.18 0.99 0.22
C LEU A 200 -15.54 0.81 1.69
N PRO A 201 -16.35 -0.20 2.05
CA PRO A 201 -16.58 -0.52 3.45
C PRO A 201 -15.28 -1.00 4.10
N PRO A 202 -14.78 -0.32 5.14
CA PRO A 202 -13.63 -0.80 5.90
C PRO A 202 -14.09 -1.89 6.86
N GLU A 203 -13.48 -3.05 6.76
CA GLU A 203 -13.63 -4.15 7.73
C GLU A 203 -12.38 -4.18 8.61
N THR A 204 -12.55 -4.05 9.91
CA THR A 204 -11.47 -4.06 10.93
C THR A 204 -11.53 -5.31 11.79
#